data_20d12e9ff7224c0932679e63a768fa54
#
_entry.id   20d12e9ff7224c0932679e63a768fa54
#
_cell.length_a   1.000
_cell.length_b   1.000
_cell.length_c   1.000
_cell.angle_alpha   90.00
_cell.angle_beta   90.00
_cell.angle_gamma   90.00
#
_symmetry.space_group_name_H-M   'P 1'
#
loop_
_entity.id
_entity.type
_entity.pdbx_description
1 polymer ?
#
loop_
_entity_poly.entity_id
_entity_poly.type
_entity_poly.pdbx_seq_one_letter_code
_entity_poly.pdbx_strand_id
1 'polypeptide(L)'
;ECQADGRFRATVKLQDGTAIPHDASFGDLVNPDGNGRFAVTLLPASNSSDASKGLDNPYQGIIPFEGDTVAEVLENYMSLSEQLPSRLWLGANEQSAFGLLLQVMPGTSDQLATDDEEGRMLWEQVQALADTLTREEMLTLPPEEVLRRLFWETDIRAFDQKKPRFECT
;
A
#
# COMPACT_ATOMS: atom_id res chain seq x y z
N GLU A 1 8.72 9.02 0.61
CA GLU A 1 8.84 9.45 -0.79
C GLU A 1 9.32 8.29 -1.65
N CYS A 2 8.65 8.06 -2.77
CA CYS A 2 9.01 7.03 -3.74
C CYS A 2 9.09 7.66 -5.13
N GLN A 3 10.13 7.33 -5.90
CA GLN A 3 10.32 7.83 -7.25
C GLN A 3 9.96 6.75 -8.29
N ALA A 4 9.63 7.18 -9.51
CA ALA A 4 9.21 6.29 -10.60
C ALA A 4 10.26 5.23 -10.98
N ASP A 5 11.54 5.48 -10.72
CA ASP A 5 12.65 4.55 -10.95
C ASP A 5 12.89 3.57 -9.79
N GLY A 6 12.01 3.57 -8.78
CA GLY A 6 12.07 2.67 -7.63
C GLY A 6 12.98 3.12 -6.49
N ARG A 7 13.53 4.34 -6.55
CA ARG A 7 14.23 4.92 -5.40
C ARG A 7 13.21 5.36 -4.36
N PHE A 8 13.48 5.09 -3.11
CA PHE A 8 12.61 5.52 -2.02
C PHE A 8 13.40 5.96 -0.79
N ARG A 9 12.77 6.80 0.01
CA ARG A 9 13.25 7.19 1.34
C ARG A 9 12.10 7.28 2.32
N ALA A 10 12.39 7.03 3.58
CA ALA A 10 11.44 7.17 4.68
C ALA A 10 12.12 7.88 5.85
N THR A 11 11.35 8.64 6.60
CA THR A 11 11.80 9.28 7.83
C THR A 11 10.66 9.35 8.84
N VAL A 12 11.01 9.22 10.10
CA VAL A 12 10.11 9.42 11.24
C VAL A 12 10.70 10.55 12.10
N LYS A 13 9.87 11.50 12.47
CA LYS A 13 10.23 12.55 13.45
C LYS A 13 9.43 12.30 14.72
N LEU A 14 10.14 12.17 15.81
CA LEU A 14 9.58 12.14 17.15
C LEU A 14 9.70 13.55 17.75
N GLN A 15 8.75 13.92 18.60
CA GLN A 15 8.88 15.14 19.41
C GLN A 15 10.02 14.92 20.43
N ASP A 16 10.79 15.98 20.65
CA ASP A 16 11.91 15.92 21.61
C ASP A 16 11.42 15.50 23.00
N GLY A 17 12.10 14.52 23.58
CA GLY A 17 11.77 13.96 24.90
C GLY A 17 10.66 12.91 24.90
N THR A 18 10.11 12.53 23.75
CA THR A 18 9.12 11.45 23.65
C THR A 18 9.82 10.10 23.75
N ALA A 19 9.55 9.36 24.84
CA ALA A 19 9.88 7.94 24.91
C ALA A 19 8.77 7.16 24.22
N ILE A 20 9.13 6.26 23.33
CA ILE A 20 8.16 5.34 22.70
C ILE A 20 7.89 4.21 23.69
N PRO A 21 6.66 4.07 24.25
CA PRO A 21 6.31 2.93 25.05
C PRO A 21 6.47 1.64 24.24
N HIS A 22 6.91 0.58 24.90
CA HIS A 22 7.15 -0.71 24.23
C HIS A 22 5.87 -1.34 23.66
N ASP A 23 4.73 -0.98 24.20
CA ASP A 23 3.39 -1.46 23.87
C ASP A 23 2.53 -0.41 23.14
N ALA A 24 3.14 0.70 22.71
CA ALA A 24 2.42 1.73 21.96
C ALA A 24 1.92 1.19 20.61
N SER A 25 0.64 1.43 20.34
CA SER A 25 0.07 1.17 19.02
C SER A 25 0.57 2.21 18.00
N PHE A 26 0.45 1.90 16.73
CA PHE A 26 0.77 2.86 15.67
C PHE A 26 -0.10 4.14 15.79
N GLY A 27 -1.39 3.98 16.07
CA GLY A 27 -2.31 5.10 16.28
C GLY A 27 -1.89 6.02 17.42
N ASP A 28 -1.48 5.45 18.57
CA ASP A 28 -1.00 6.22 19.73
C ASP A 28 0.24 7.06 19.41
N LEU A 29 1.10 6.57 18.52
CA LEU A 29 2.34 7.25 18.16
C LEU A 29 2.14 8.37 17.15
N VAL A 30 1.24 8.18 16.16
CA VAL A 30 1.11 9.12 15.03
C VAL A 30 -0.15 9.96 15.07
N ASN A 31 -1.12 9.59 15.91
CA ASN A 31 -2.40 10.28 16.03
C ASN A 31 -2.92 10.34 17.48
N PRO A 32 -2.10 10.69 18.48
CA PRO A 32 -2.50 10.64 19.89
C PRO A 32 -3.72 11.53 20.21
N ASP A 33 -3.90 12.62 19.47
CA ASP A 33 -4.99 13.58 19.69
C ASP A 33 -6.21 13.33 18.78
N GLY A 34 -6.21 12.29 17.96
CA GLY A 34 -7.30 11.97 17.03
C GLY A 34 -7.48 12.97 15.87
N ASN A 35 -6.56 13.92 15.69
CA ASN A 35 -6.63 14.96 14.66
C ASN A 35 -5.66 14.73 13.48
N GLY A 36 -4.99 13.57 13.45
CA GLY A 36 -4.04 13.19 12.41
C GLY A 36 -4.66 13.23 11.02
N ARG A 37 -3.80 13.46 10.03
CA ARG A 37 -4.16 13.41 8.62
C ARG A 37 -3.17 12.53 7.89
N PHE A 38 -3.70 11.73 6.98
CA PHE A 38 -2.90 10.98 6.02
C PHE A 38 -2.98 11.67 4.66
N ALA A 39 -1.84 11.92 4.05
CA ALA A 39 -1.76 12.62 2.77
C ALA A 39 -0.83 11.86 1.81
N VAL A 40 -1.28 11.72 0.57
CA VAL A 40 -0.46 11.25 -0.55
C VAL A 40 -0.34 12.37 -1.56
N THR A 41 0.88 12.69 -1.97
CA THR A 41 1.16 13.69 -2.99
C THR A 41 1.85 13.03 -4.17
N LEU A 42 1.23 13.13 -5.34
CA LEU A 42 1.82 12.70 -6.61
C LEU A 42 2.42 13.92 -7.30
N LEU A 43 3.72 13.88 -7.54
CA LEU A 43 4.45 14.93 -8.24
C LEU A 43 4.66 14.52 -9.69
N PRO A 44 4.47 15.43 -10.67
CA PRO A 44 4.80 15.14 -12.06
C PRO A 44 6.30 14.84 -12.19
N ALA A 45 6.64 13.93 -13.10
CA ALA A 45 8.04 13.66 -13.41
C ALA A 45 8.67 14.88 -14.08
N SER A 46 9.77 15.39 -13.53
CA SER A 46 10.45 16.64 -13.94
C SER A 46 11.07 16.63 -15.35
N ASN A 47 10.88 15.56 -16.15
CA ASN A 47 11.53 15.36 -17.44
C ASN A 47 10.61 15.34 -18.67
N SER A 48 9.35 15.74 -18.56
CA SER A 48 8.52 15.89 -19.76
C SER A 48 8.71 17.28 -20.35
N SER A 49 9.58 17.38 -21.38
CA SER A 49 9.71 18.56 -22.25
C SER A 49 8.47 18.81 -23.13
N ASP A 50 7.41 18.05 -22.95
CA ASP A 50 6.11 18.24 -23.57
C ASP A 50 5.13 18.86 -22.58
N ALA A 51 5.15 20.19 -22.52
CA ALA A 51 4.21 21.02 -21.75
C ALA A 51 2.74 20.94 -22.25
N SER A 52 2.39 19.96 -23.09
CA SER A 52 1.05 19.85 -23.69
C SER A 52 0.20 18.69 -23.22
N LYS A 53 0.68 17.86 -22.28
CA LYS A 53 -0.10 16.74 -21.70
C LYS A 53 -0.09 16.76 -20.17
N GLY A 54 -0.87 17.64 -19.63
CA GLY A 54 -1.77 17.52 -18.48
C GLY A 54 -1.37 16.71 -17.26
N LEU A 55 -0.40 17.17 -16.46
CA LEU A 55 -0.34 17.11 -15.00
C LEU A 55 0.70 18.13 -14.53
N ASP A 56 0.48 19.40 -14.88
CA ASP A 56 1.36 20.49 -14.41
C ASP A 56 1.17 20.81 -12.91
N ASN A 57 0.13 20.25 -12.28
CA ASN A 57 -0.14 20.46 -10.87
C ASN A 57 0.06 19.16 -10.06
N PRO A 58 0.68 19.24 -8.89
CA PRO A 58 0.71 18.13 -7.95
C PRO A 58 -0.71 17.68 -7.60
N TYR A 59 -0.96 16.38 -7.67
CA TYR A 59 -2.17 15.80 -7.10
C TYR A 59 -1.93 15.49 -5.63
N GLN A 60 -2.85 15.87 -4.76
CA GLN A 60 -2.78 15.55 -3.34
C GLN A 60 -4.13 15.06 -2.83
N GLY A 61 -4.15 13.82 -2.35
CA GLY A 61 -5.25 13.27 -1.58
C GLY A 61 -4.97 13.38 -0.09
N ILE A 62 -5.95 13.86 0.69
CA ILE A 62 -5.84 14.00 2.14
C ILE A 62 -7.09 13.40 2.77
N ILE A 63 -6.91 12.46 3.70
CA ILE A 63 -8.00 11.87 4.48
C ILE A 63 -7.74 12.04 5.99
N PRO A 64 -8.77 11.93 6.86
CA PRO A 64 -8.55 11.71 8.27
C PRO A 64 -7.67 10.48 8.49
N PHE A 65 -6.83 10.53 9.54
CA PHE A 65 -6.06 9.38 9.92
C PHE A 65 -6.97 8.44 10.73
N GLU A 66 -7.42 7.37 10.08
CA GLU A 66 -8.29 6.36 10.67
C GLU A 66 -7.68 4.97 10.44
N GLY A 67 -7.55 4.20 11.52
CA GLY A 67 -6.96 2.86 11.52
C GLY A 67 -5.86 2.70 12.56
N ASP A 68 -5.71 1.48 13.04
CA ASP A 68 -4.74 1.12 14.08
C ASP A 68 -3.40 0.67 13.49
N THR A 69 -3.36 0.43 12.19
CA THR A 69 -2.18 -0.04 11.46
C THR A 69 -1.93 0.78 10.20
N VAL A 70 -0.71 0.74 9.70
CA VAL A 70 -0.34 1.37 8.41
C VAL A 70 -1.17 0.79 7.26
N ALA A 71 -1.46 -0.52 7.30
CA ALA A 71 -2.27 -1.18 6.29
C ALA A 71 -3.68 -0.58 6.22
N GLU A 72 -4.37 -0.49 7.36
CA GLU A 72 -5.72 0.08 7.45
C GLU A 72 -5.80 1.53 6.97
N VAL A 73 -4.82 2.36 7.35
CA VAL A 73 -4.77 3.76 6.89
C VAL A 73 -4.61 3.86 5.38
N LEU A 74 -3.78 3.00 4.79
CA LEU A 74 -3.61 2.93 3.33
C LEU A 74 -4.85 2.38 2.62
N GLU A 75 -5.49 1.35 3.17
CA GLU A 75 -6.75 0.79 2.64
C GLU A 75 -7.86 1.87 2.63
N ASN A 76 -7.99 2.62 3.73
CA ASN A 76 -8.92 3.74 3.83
C ASN A 76 -8.61 4.83 2.79
N TYR A 77 -7.33 5.16 2.59
CA TYR A 77 -6.95 6.11 1.55
C TYR A 77 -7.34 5.61 0.15
N MET A 78 -7.04 4.36 -0.19
CA MET A 78 -7.40 3.78 -1.49
C MET A 78 -8.90 3.76 -1.72
N SER A 79 -9.68 3.46 -0.68
CA SER A 79 -11.15 3.46 -0.75
C SER A 79 -11.74 4.86 -0.90
N LEU A 80 -11.28 5.84 -0.09
CA LEU A 80 -11.89 7.17 -0.02
C LEU A 80 -11.39 8.13 -1.11
N SER A 81 -10.10 8.08 -1.43
CA SER A 81 -9.50 8.99 -2.41
C SER A 81 -9.45 8.42 -3.82
N GLU A 82 -9.15 7.13 -3.95
CA GLU A 82 -8.95 6.50 -5.25
C GLU A 82 -10.16 5.68 -5.70
N GLN A 83 -11.10 5.43 -4.80
CA GLN A 83 -12.30 4.60 -5.04
C GLN A 83 -11.96 3.17 -5.53
N LEU A 84 -10.81 2.65 -5.10
CA LEU A 84 -10.32 1.33 -5.45
C LEU A 84 -10.35 0.42 -4.23
N PRO A 85 -11.24 -0.59 -4.17
CA PRO A 85 -11.21 -1.59 -3.13
C PRO A 85 -9.82 -2.25 -3.07
N SER A 86 -9.18 -2.13 -1.92
CA SER A 86 -7.81 -2.60 -1.73
C SER A 86 -7.66 -3.26 -0.37
N ARG A 87 -6.79 -4.27 -0.29
CA ARG A 87 -6.39 -4.92 0.96
C ARG A 87 -4.88 -5.03 1.02
N LEU A 88 -4.31 -4.79 2.21
CA LEU A 88 -2.87 -4.82 2.43
C LEU A 88 -2.52 -5.72 3.61
N TRP A 89 -1.50 -6.55 3.41
CA TRP A 89 -0.83 -7.32 4.46
C TRP A 89 0.60 -6.82 4.57
N LEU A 90 0.96 -6.29 5.72
CA LEU A 90 2.27 -5.69 5.96
C LEU A 90 2.98 -6.43 7.10
N GLY A 91 4.27 -6.66 6.94
CA GLY A 91 5.13 -7.24 7.95
C GLY A 91 6.51 -6.59 7.92
N ALA A 92 7.09 -6.36 9.10
CA ALA A 92 8.45 -5.86 9.20
C ALA A 92 9.13 -6.41 10.45
N ASN A 93 10.46 -6.52 10.38
CA ASN A 93 11.36 -6.75 11.50
C ASN A 93 12.62 -5.89 11.31
N GLU A 94 13.66 -6.11 12.11
CA GLU A 94 14.90 -5.33 12.02
C GLU A 94 15.68 -5.55 10.72
N GLN A 95 15.44 -6.64 9.98
CA GLN A 95 16.20 -7.05 8.80
C GLN A 95 15.43 -6.90 7.50
N SER A 96 14.10 -7.02 7.55
CA SER A 96 13.27 -7.08 6.34
C SER A 96 11.89 -6.47 6.53
N ALA A 97 11.29 -6.06 5.41
CA ALA A 97 9.91 -5.65 5.34
C ALA A 97 9.23 -6.35 4.17
N PHE A 98 7.98 -6.67 4.33
CA PHE A 98 7.13 -7.32 3.34
C PHE A 98 5.82 -6.54 3.19
N GLY A 99 5.29 -6.52 1.97
CA GLY A 99 3.94 -6.04 1.70
C GLY A 99 3.29 -6.83 0.56
N LEU A 100 2.05 -7.24 0.78
CA LEU A 100 1.15 -7.75 -0.25
C LEU A 100 -0.01 -6.78 -0.39
N LEU A 101 -0.23 -6.29 -1.61
CA LEU A 101 -1.38 -5.48 -1.98
C LEU A 101 -2.26 -6.28 -2.93
N LEU A 102 -3.52 -6.45 -2.58
CA LEU A 102 -4.59 -6.84 -3.49
C LEU A 102 -5.45 -5.61 -3.78
N GLN A 103 -5.72 -5.38 -5.05
CA GLN A 103 -6.51 -4.22 -5.48
C GLN A 103 -7.42 -4.60 -6.63
N VAL A 104 -8.68 -4.19 -6.55
CA VAL A 104 -9.63 -4.32 -7.64
C VAL A 104 -9.27 -3.30 -8.71
N MET A 105 -9.04 -3.78 -9.93
CA MET A 105 -8.75 -2.89 -11.06
C MET A 105 -10.03 -2.43 -11.74
N PRO A 106 -10.10 -1.17 -12.19
CA PRO A 106 -11.20 -0.73 -13.04
C PRO A 106 -11.28 -1.57 -14.32
N GLY A 107 -12.47 -1.96 -14.69
CA GLY A 107 -12.73 -2.62 -15.97
C GLY A 107 -12.65 -1.64 -17.16
N THR A 108 -12.87 -2.16 -18.36
CA THR A 108 -12.81 -1.37 -19.62
C THR A 108 -13.98 -0.38 -19.80
N SER A 109 -14.96 -0.37 -18.89
CA SER A 109 -16.20 0.43 -18.96
C SER A 109 -16.50 1.25 -17.70
N ASP A 110 -15.48 1.74 -16.98
CA ASP A 110 -15.60 2.43 -15.69
C ASP A 110 -16.30 1.60 -14.58
N GLN A 111 -16.57 0.33 -14.84
CA GLN A 111 -17.07 -0.61 -13.84
C GLN A 111 -15.92 -1.28 -13.14
N LEU A 112 -16.05 -1.47 -11.83
CA LEU A 112 -15.11 -2.28 -11.08
C LEU A 112 -15.33 -3.78 -11.38
N ALA A 113 -14.27 -4.57 -11.31
CA ALA A 113 -14.36 -6.02 -11.46
C ALA A 113 -15.26 -6.67 -10.39
N THR A 114 -15.62 -5.95 -9.33
CA THR A 114 -16.52 -6.39 -8.25
C THR A 114 -17.97 -5.95 -8.41
N ASP A 115 -18.34 -5.33 -9.53
CA ASP A 115 -19.72 -4.86 -9.74
C ASP A 115 -20.67 -6.00 -10.07
N ASP A 116 -20.18 -7.15 -10.54
CA ASP A 116 -20.94 -8.35 -10.73
C ASP A 116 -20.71 -9.40 -9.61
N GLU A 117 -21.55 -10.42 -9.57
CA GLU A 117 -21.51 -11.47 -8.55
C GLU A 117 -20.24 -12.31 -8.63
N GLU A 118 -19.79 -12.64 -9.83
CA GLU A 118 -18.59 -13.46 -10.05
C GLU A 118 -17.34 -12.72 -9.57
N GLY A 119 -17.21 -11.45 -9.91
CA GLY A 119 -16.09 -10.61 -9.46
C GLY A 119 -16.08 -10.41 -7.94
N ARG A 120 -17.26 -10.26 -7.31
CA ARG A 120 -17.34 -10.18 -5.83
C ARG A 120 -16.90 -11.48 -5.17
N MET A 121 -17.37 -12.62 -5.67
CA MET A 121 -16.96 -13.93 -5.15
C MET A 121 -15.46 -14.16 -5.30
N LEU A 122 -14.90 -13.80 -6.45
CA LEU A 122 -13.45 -13.88 -6.67
C LEU A 122 -12.68 -12.97 -5.70
N TRP A 123 -13.16 -11.75 -5.50
CA TRP A 123 -12.53 -10.80 -4.57
C TRP A 123 -12.53 -11.32 -3.14
N GLU A 124 -13.66 -11.86 -2.66
CA GLU A 124 -13.77 -12.50 -1.35
C GLU A 124 -12.85 -13.71 -1.23
N GLN A 125 -12.77 -14.54 -2.26
CA GLN A 125 -11.90 -15.70 -2.28
C GLN A 125 -10.42 -15.34 -2.18
N VAL A 126 -9.94 -14.37 -2.98
CA VAL A 126 -8.53 -13.99 -2.97
C VAL A 126 -8.13 -13.33 -1.65
N GLN A 127 -9.04 -12.56 -1.02
CA GLN A 127 -8.81 -12.02 0.33
C GLN A 127 -8.70 -13.14 1.36
N ALA A 128 -9.64 -14.09 1.36
CA ALA A 128 -9.61 -15.21 2.29
C ALA A 128 -8.33 -16.06 2.18
N LEU A 129 -7.83 -16.24 0.96
CA LEU A 129 -6.53 -16.89 0.74
C LEU A 129 -5.38 -16.06 1.31
N ALA A 130 -5.37 -14.75 1.05
CA ALA A 130 -4.33 -13.86 1.56
C ALA A 130 -4.35 -13.71 3.08
N ASP A 131 -5.53 -13.79 3.72
CA ASP A 131 -5.67 -13.79 5.18
C ASP A 131 -5.03 -15.02 5.87
N THR A 132 -4.72 -16.07 5.11
CA THR A 132 -3.96 -17.22 5.62
C THR A 132 -2.46 -16.97 5.72
N LEU A 133 -1.97 -15.84 5.20
CA LEU A 133 -0.55 -15.51 5.18
C LEU A 133 -0.07 -15.14 6.59
N THR A 134 0.86 -15.92 7.10
CA THR A 134 1.42 -15.68 8.43
C THR A 134 2.54 -14.64 8.40
N ARG A 135 2.79 -13.98 9.54
CA ARG A 135 3.90 -13.03 9.68
C ARG A 135 5.26 -13.70 9.38
N GLU A 136 5.45 -14.96 9.77
CA GLU A 136 6.67 -15.70 9.52
C GLU A 136 6.88 -15.89 8.01
N GLU A 137 5.86 -16.31 7.28
CA GLU A 137 5.93 -16.47 5.82
C GLU A 137 6.22 -15.14 5.13
N MET A 138 5.57 -14.05 5.55
CA MET A 138 5.83 -12.70 5.01
C MET A 138 7.31 -12.31 5.10
N LEU A 139 7.99 -12.68 6.18
CA LEU A 139 9.35 -12.23 6.45
C LEU A 139 10.43 -13.22 6.00
N THR A 140 10.06 -14.46 5.64
CA THR A 140 11.02 -15.52 5.31
C THR A 140 10.91 -16.06 3.89
N LEU A 141 9.72 -16.01 3.27
CA LEU A 141 9.51 -16.55 1.93
C LEU A 141 9.80 -15.51 0.85
N PRO A 142 10.35 -15.92 -0.30
CA PRO A 142 10.42 -15.09 -1.48
C PRO A 142 9.01 -14.72 -1.99
N PRO A 143 8.81 -13.54 -2.60
CA PRO A 143 7.50 -13.12 -3.09
C PRO A 143 6.83 -14.12 -4.05
N GLU A 144 7.60 -14.77 -4.91
CA GLU A 144 7.11 -15.77 -5.86
C GLU A 144 6.56 -17.02 -5.15
N GLU A 145 7.22 -17.42 -4.07
CA GLU A 145 6.77 -18.55 -3.24
C GLU A 145 5.45 -18.22 -2.54
N VAL A 146 5.33 -16.99 -2.03
CA VAL A 146 4.07 -16.49 -1.42
C VAL A 146 2.94 -16.51 -2.44
N LEU A 147 3.16 -15.94 -3.63
CA LEU A 147 2.15 -15.92 -4.69
C LEU A 147 1.75 -17.32 -5.11
N ARG A 148 2.73 -18.22 -5.31
CA ARG A 148 2.47 -19.62 -5.66
C ARG A 148 1.69 -20.35 -4.58
N ARG A 149 2.01 -20.12 -3.30
CA ARG A 149 1.31 -20.75 -2.18
C ARG A 149 -0.14 -20.27 -2.06
N LEU A 150 -0.36 -18.97 -2.18
CA LEU A 150 -1.69 -18.38 -2.00
C LEU A 150 -2.61 -18.64 -3.19
N PHE A 151 -2.09 -18.58 -4.41
CA PHE A 151 -2.88 -18.51 -5.63
C PHE A 151 -2.56 -19.61 -6.65
N TRP A 152 -2.12 -20.78 -6.21
CA TRP A 152 -1.70 -21.89 -7.10
C TRP A 152 -2.82 -22.42 -8.00
N GLU A 153 -4.10 -22.27 -7.60
CA GLU A 153 -5.28 -22.64 -8.38
C GLU A 153 -5.78 -21.53 -9.30
N THR A 154 -5.18 -20.32 -9.17
CA THR A 154 -5.64 -19.13 -9.90
C THR A 154 -4.71 -18.87 -11.07
N ASP A 155 -5.25 -18.51 -12.23
CA ASP A 155 -4.45 -18.10 -13.38
C ASP A 155 -3.83 -16.72 -13.11
N ILE A 156 -2.53 -16.69 -12.84
CA ILE A 156 -1.77 -15.48 -12.48
C ILE A 156 -0.86 -15.08 -13.65
N ARG A 157 -0.97 -13.84 -14.08
CA ARG A 157 0.00 -13.24 -14.97
C ARG A 157 1.10 -12.54 -14.17
N ALA A 158 2.31 -13.05 -14.24
CA ALA A 158 3.48 -12.41 -13.63
C ALA A 158 4.11 -11.36 -14.55
N PHE A 159 4.67 -10.31 -13.97
CA PHE A 159 5.41 -9.26 -14.64
C PHE A 159 6.85 -9.22 -14.13
N ASP A 160 7.73 -8.57 -14.90
CA ASP A 160 9.13 -8.40 -14.51
C ASP A 160 9.25 -7.66 -13.18
N GLN A 161 10.11 -8.19 -12.31
CA GLN A 161 10.35 -7.61 -10.99
C GLN A 161 11.11 -6.29 -11.11
N LYS A 162 10.68 -5.31 -10.32
CA LYS A 162 11.42 -4.08 -10.08
C LYS A 162 12.10 -4.16 -8.73
N LYS A 163 13.38 -3.82 -8.66
CA LYS A 163 14.13 -3.77 -7.40
C LYS A 163 14.12 -2.35 -6.86
N PRO A 164 13.36 -2.08 -5.77
CA PRO A 164 13.41 -0.79 -5.12
C PRO A 164 14.78 -0.57 -4.47
N ARG A 165 15.22 0.70 -4.37
CA ARG A 165 16.48 1.08 -3.74
C ARG A 165 16.22 2.17 -2.71
N PHE A 166 16.69 1.94 -1.50
CA PHE A 166 16.69 2.95 -0.47
C PHE A 166 17.84 3.94 -0.70
N GLU A 167 17.53 5.24 -0.77
CA GLU A 167 18.52 6.30 -0.85
C GLU A 167 18.29 7.28 0.31
N CYS A 168 19.26 7.36 1.20
CA CYS A 168 19.33 8.39 2.24
C CYS A 168 20.16 9.56 1.69
N THR A 169 19.52 10.72 1.52
CA THR A 169 20.21 11.98 1.17
C THR A 169 20.34 12.85 2.40
#